data_8e074455f3d2763424d4fedec1f6239b
#
_entry.id   8e074455f3d2763424d4fedec1f6239b
#
_cell.length_a   1.000
_cell.length_b   1.000
_cell.length_c   1.000
_cell.angle_alpha   90.00
_cell.angle_beta   90.00
_cell.angle_gamma   90.00
#
_symmetry.space_group_name_H-M   'P 1'
#
loop_
_entity.id
_entity.type
_entity.pdbx_description
1 polymer ?
#
loop_
_entity_poly.entity_id
_entity_poly.type
_entity_poly.pdbx_seq_one_letter_code
_entity_poly.pdbx_strand_id
1 'polypeptide(L)'
;MELPDERTLRDLVQRYGSIIERFGDDIGQRPMVLPNGKFFPDAFTGDFPSVQRLLRRMQQHAGMSDIPIQLGVIDPDAEEACGSGACGSCAAPNVSPEIAAARLVDLGDGWRINIAPTEARSPVALTAALARALGHVFLLEETSADRPIEDPLEVTVELTTVALGLGTLLLSGSYLYQKSCGGPNVACLTALGVGELSVAFALFAKHAGHSVRAARSELDATQKEQLSEAETWMLSNPQVSQLLAHDPLRLALGDFELSAPKSWMARLFSGLSPSARTSAAS
;
A
#
# COMPACT_ATOMS: atom_id res chain seq x y z
N MET A 1 13.54 2.16 13.74
CA MET A 1 12.48 3.17 13.42
C MET A 1 11.22 2.67 14.09
N GLU A 2 10.42 3.52 14.73
CA GLU A 2 9.23 3.09 15.48
C GLU A 2 8.02 2.99 14.56
N LEU A 3 7.10 2.06 14.89
CA LEU A 3 5.78 1.99 14.24
C LEU A 3 4.98 3.27 14.53
N PRO A 4 3.92 3.57 13.75
CA PRO A 4 2.99 4.65 14.04
C PRO A 4 2.42 4.55 15.46
N ASP A 5 1.95 5.67 16.00
CA ASP A 5 1.28 5.70 17.30
C ASP A 5 -0.04 4.89 17.30
N GLU A 6 -0.56 4.59 18.49
CA GLU A 6 -1.75 3.75 18.64
C GLU A 6 -2.99 4.33 17.93
N ARG A 7 -3.12 5.65 17.89
CA ARG A 7 -4.24 6.31 17.22
C ARG A 7 -4.17 6.08 15.70
N THR A 8 -3.01 6.26 15.11
CA THR A 8 -2.76 6.00 13.69
C THR A 8 -2.94 4.53 13.35
N LEU A 9 -2.41 3.62 14.19
CA LEU A 9 -2.61 2.18 14.02
C LEU A 9 -4.10 1.80 14.05
N ARG A 10 -4.87 2.39 14.96
CA ARG A 10 -6.32 2.16 15.07
C ARG A 10 -7.04 2.64 13.81
N ASP A 11 -6.75 3.84 13.32
CA ASP A 11 -7.34 4.39 12.10
C ASP A 11 -7.02 3.51 10.88
N LEU A 12 -5.77 3.07 10.73
CA LEU A 12 -5.37 2.16 9.65
C LEU A 12 -6.14 0.82 9.68
N VAL A 13 -6.30 0.22 10.87
CA VAL A 13 -7.04 -1.04 11.03
C VAL A 13 -8.52 -0.85 10.71
N GLN A 14 -9.13 0.26 11.16
CA GLN A 14 -10.54 0.56 10.87
C GLN A 14 -10.77 0.74 9.37
N ARG A 15 -9.96 1.59 8.71
CA ARG A 15 -10.06 1.82 7.25
C ARG A 15 -9.81 0.56 6.45
N TYR A 16 -8.81 -0.22 6.85
CA TYR A 16 -8.54 -1.50 6.19
C TYR A 16 -9.72 -2.47 6.39
N GLY A 17 -10.31 -2.50 7.58
CA GLY A 17 -11.53 -3.26 7.87
C GLY A 17 -12.72 -2.84 6.99
N SER A 18 -12.92 -1.52 6.80
CA SER A 18 -13.95 -0.97 5.89
C SER A 18 -13.72 -1.41 4.43
N ILE A 19 -12.47 -1.43 3.98
CA ILE A 19 -12.12 -1.89 2.63
C ILE A 19 -12.46 -3.39 2.46
N ILE A 20 -12.10 -4.22 3.43
CA ILE A 20 -12.39 -5.65 3.39
C ILE A 20 -13.90 -5.91 3.49
N GLU A 21 -14.62 -5.20 4.36
CA GLU A 21 -16.08 -5.32 4.46
C GLU A 21 -16.77 -4.92 3.15
N ARG A 22 -16.28 -3.86 2.53
CA ARG A 22 -16.88 -3.30 1.32
C ARG A 22 -16.67 -4.17 0.09
N PHE A 23 -15.47 -4.69 -0.10
CA PHE A 23 -15.05 -5.39 -1.32
C PHE A 23 -15.02 -6.92 -1.18
N GLY A 24 -15.31 -7.41 0.05
CA GLY A 24 -15.53 -8.82 0.31
C GLY A 24 -14.31 -9.71 0.13
N ASP A 25 -14.58 -11.01 -0.05
CA ASP A 25 -13.56 -12.06 -0.09
C ASP A 25 -12.66 -12.02 -1.34
N ASP A 26 -13.06 -11.32 -2.40
CA ASP A 26 -12.28 -11.20 -3.64
C ASP A 26 -10.88 -10.64 -3.40
N ILE A 27 -10.75 -9.68 -2.49
CA ILE A 27 -9.46 -9.11 -2.10
C ILE A 27 -8.56 -10.16 -1.44
N GLY A 28 -9.09 -11.03 -0.59
CA GLY A 28 -8.33 -12.08 0.10
C GLY A 28 -7.66 -13.08 -0.83
N GLN A 29 -8.14 -13.20 -2.06
CA GLN A 29 -7.57 -14.11 -3.07
C GLN A 29 -6.52 -13.44 -3.97
N ARG A 30 -6.26 -12.15 -3.82
CA ARG A 30 -5.28 -11.44 -4.64
C ARG A 30 -3.86 -11.91 -4.37
N PRO A 31 -3.03 -12.08 -5.41
CA PRO A 31 -1.64 -12.43 -5.23
C PRO A 31 -0.85 -11.28 -4.59
N MET A 32 0.14 -11.61 -3.79
CA MET A 32 1.16 -10.65 -3.37
C MET A 32 2.10 -10.39 -4.55
N VAL A 33 1.92 -9.27 -5.24
CA VAL A 33 2.71 -8.92 -6.42
C VAL A 33 4.08 -8.41 -6.01
N LEU A 34 5.14 -9.05 -6.54
CA LEU A 34 6.53 -8.70 -6.26
C LEU A 34 7.21 -8.09 -7.51
N PRO A 35 8.13 -7.14 -7.35
CA PRO A 35 8.84 -6.52 -8.47
C PRO A 35 9.94 -7.43 -9.04
N ASN A 36 9.57 -8.61 -9.54
CA ASN A 36 10.51 -9.60 -10.06
C ASN A 36 9.99 -10.30 -11.32
N GLY A 37 10.85 -11.06 -11.99
CA GLY A 37 10.55 -11.72 -13.25
C GLY A 37 9.43 -12.77 -13.20
N LYS A 38 9.01 -13.23 -12.03
CA LYS A 38 7.85 -14.11 -11.91
C LYS A 38 6.54 -13.35 -12.21
N PHE A 39 6.40 -12.13 -11.72
CA PHE A 39 5.24 -11.30 -11.92
C PHE A 39 5.35 -10.44 -13.18
N PHE A 40 6.57 -10.02 -13.54
CA PHE A 40 6.87 -9.16 -14.67
C PHE A 40 7.93 -9.81 -15.58
N PRO A 41 7.56 -10.85 -16.36
CA PRO A 41 8.50 -11.57 -17.21
C PRO A 41 8.92 -10.80 -18.47
N ASP A 42 8.18 -9.74 -18.82
CA ASP A 42 8.42 -8.96 -20.03
C ASP A 42 9.66 -8.07 -19.87
N ALA A 43 10.48 -7.98 -20.92
CA ALA A 43 11.60 -7.04 -20.93
C ALA A 43 11.11 -5.60 -20.83
N PHE A 44 11.65 -4.85 -19.87
CA PHE A 44 11.35 -3.44 -19.68
C PHE A 44 12.45 -2.58 -20.31
N THR A 45 12.09 -1.79 -21.30
CA THR A 45 12.99 -0.93 -22.08
C THR A 45 12.81 0.56 -21.76
N GLY A 46 11.81 0.92 -20.94
CA GLY A 46 11.50 2.30 -20.59
C GLY A 46 10.75 3.07 -21.69
N ASP A 47 10.44 2.42 -22.82
CA ASP A 47 9.62 2.99 -23.88
C ASP A 47 8.12 2.85 -23.57
N PHE A 48 7.30 3.65 -24.23
CA PHE A 48 5.86 3.66 -24.04
C PHE A 48 5.21 2.27 -24.18
N PRO A 49 5.55 1.42 -25.18
CA PRO A 49 5.01 0.06 -25.26
C PRO A 49 5.39 -0.82 -24.08
N SER A 50 6.61 -0.70 -23.52
CA SER A 50 7.00 -1.49 -22.34
C SER A 50 6.27 -1.06 -21.08
N VAL A 51 6.03 0.24 -20.90
CA VAL A 51 5.20 0.76 -19.79
C VAL A 51 3.75 0.31 -19.94
N GLN A 52 3.21 0.29 -21.15
CA GLN A 52 1.86 -0.20 -21.40
C GLN A 52 1.73 -1.70 -21.08
N ARG A 53 2.73 -2.52 -21.40
CA ARG A 53 2.75 -3.93 -21.00
C ARG A 53 2.80 -4.09 -19.49
N LEU A 54 3.65 -3.28 -18.82
CA LEU A 54 3.73 -3.26 -17.36
C LEU A 54 2.37 -2.94 -16.72
N LEU A 55 1.70 -1.88 -17.17
CA LEU A 55 0.37 -1.50 -16.70
C LEU A 55 -0.63 -2.66 -16.86
N ARG A 56 -0.68 -3.29 -18.03
CA ARG A 56 -1.56 -4.44 -18.27
C ARG A 56 -1.29 -5.61 -17.33
N ARG A 57 -0.01 -5.91 -17.04
CA ARG A 57 0.36 -6.94 -16.07
C ARG A 57 -0.14 -6.59 -14.67
N MET A 58 0.03 -5.34 -14.26
CA MET A 58 -0.45 -4.88 -12.96
C MET A 58 -1.98 -4.97 -12.86
N GLN A 59 -2.71 -4.58 -13.91
CA GLN A 59 -4.17 -4.76 -13.99
C GLN A 59 -4.59 -6.24 -13.85
N GLN A 60 -3.90 -7.15 -14.58
CA GLN A 60 -4.17 -8.59 -14.50
C GLN A 60 -3.99 -9.11 -13.07
N HIS A 61 -2.91 -8.71 -12.40
CA HIS A 61 -2.65 -9.13 -11.01
C HIS A 61 -3.64 -8.53 -10.02
N ALA A 62 -4.09 -7.30 -10.25
CA ALA A 62 -5.11 -6.64 -9.45
C ALA A 62 -6.54 -7.14 -9.76
N GLY A 63 -6.72 -8.01 -10.78
CA GLY A 63 -8.03 -8.51 -11.19
C GLY A 63 -8.92 -7.47 -11.86
N MET A 64 -8.32 -6.49 -12.52
CA MET A 64 -8.99 -5.35 -13.19
C MET A 64 -8.89 -5.43 -14.72
N SER A 65 -8.78 -6.65 -15.27
CA SER A 65 -8.57 -6.83 -16.72
C SER A 65 -9.77 -6.43 -17.58
N ASP A 66 -10.93 -6.34 -17.01
CA ASP A 66 -12.21 -5.95 -17.62
C ASP A 66 -12.39 -4.42 -17.69
N ILE A 67 -11.63 -3.67 -16.92
CA ILE A 67 -11.68 -2.21 -16.93
C ILE A 67 -10.77 -1.68 -18.05
N PRO A 68 -11.31 -0.94 -19.05
CA PRO A 68 -10.50 -0.34 -20.10
C PRO A 68 -9.60 0.77 -19.54
N ILE A 69 -8.27 0.57 -19.57
CA ILE A 69 -7.31 1.58 -19.11
C ILE A 69 -6.30 1.88 -20.23
N GLN A 70 -6.20 3.14 -20.58
CA GLN A 70 -5.21 3.69 -21.50
C GLN A 70 -4.06 4.33 -20.72
N LEU A 71 -2.85 4.25 -21.28
CA LEU A 71 -1.70 4.98 -20.78
C LEU A 71 -1.60 6.33 -21.50
N GLY A 72 -1.32 7.39 -20.77
CA GLY A 72 -1.00 8.72 -21.27
C GLY A 72 0.26 9.27 -20.61
N VAL A 73 0.66 10.47 -21.00
CA VAL A 73 1.80 11.20 -20.46
C VAL A 73 1.32 12.56 -20.00
N ILE A 74 1.75 13.00 -18.82
CA ILE A 74 1.51 14.36 -18.35
C ILE A 74 2.36 15.31 -19.20
N ASP A 75 1.79 16.43 -19.62
CA ASP A 75 2.49 17.45 -20.39
C ASP A 75 3.70 17.97 -19.57
N PRO A 76 4.92 17.93 -20.11
CA PRO A 76 6.10 18.45 -19.42
C PRO A 76 5.99 19.92 -19.05
N ASP A 77 5.27 20.74 -19.82
CA ASP A 77 5.03 22.15 -19.50
C ASP A 77 4.20 22.35 -18.22
N ALA A 78 3.37 21.37 -17.86
CA ALA A 78 2.64 21.34 -16.61
C ALA A 78 3.54 20.97 -15.40
N GLU A 79 4.62 20.22 -15.62
CA GLU A 79 5.65 19.92 -14.58
C GLU A 79 6.52 21.15 -14.28
N GLU A 80 6.91 21.94 -15.31
CA GLU A 80 7.79 23.09 -15.14
C GLU A 80 7.12 24.27 -14.44
N ALA A 81 5.81 24.42 -14.57
CA ALA A 81 5.04 25.46 -13.87
C ALA A 81 5.12 25.31 -12.34
N CYS A 82 5.39 24.13 -11.83
CA CYS A 82 5.57 23.86 -10.39
C CYS A 82 7.03 23.93 -9.89
N GLY A 83 8.02 24.06 -10.77
CA GLY A 83 9.44 23.90 -10.46
C GLY A 83 10.32 25.14 -10.49
N SER A 84 9.84 26.31 -10.92
CA SER A 84 10.70 27.49 -11.15
C SER A 84 10.88 28.42 -9.95
N GLY A 85 10.65 27.99 -8.74
CA GLY A 85 10.82 28.80 -7.53
C GLY A 85 11.62 28.15 -6.42
N ALA A 86 12.88 28.53 -6.33
CA ALA A 86 13.79 28.34 -5.19
C ALA A 86 14.58 27.02 -5.12
N CYS A 87 15.87 27.10 -5.49
CA CYS A 87 16.95 26.34 -4.86
C CYS A 87 16.90 26.55 -3.32
N GLY A 88 16.18 25.75 -2.59
CA GLY A 88 16.13 25.90 -1.13
C GLY A 88 15.25 24.93 -0.36
N SER A 89 14.42 24.16 -1.03
CA SER A 89 13.61 23.17 -0.31
C SER A 89 13.51 21.92 -1.16
N CYS A 90 14.36 20.94 -0.89
CA CYS A 90 14.16 19.56 -1.32
C CYS A 90 13.04 18.94 -0.46
N ALA A 91 11.86 19.55 -0.51
CA ALA A 91 10.66 18.86 -0.07
C ALA A 91 10.47 17.69 -1.02
N ALA A 92 10.06 16.52 -0.46
CA ALA A 92 9.59 15.39 -1.23
C ALA A 92 8.70 15.92 -2.37
N PRO A 93 8.67 15.27 -3.53
CA PRO A 93 7.73 15.64 -4.57
C PRO A 93 6.32 15.38 -4.01
N ASN A 94 5.82 16.36 -3.28
CA ASN A 94 4.40 16.46 -3.07
C ASN A 94 3.85 16.55 -4.48
N VAL A 95 3.24 15.46 -4.94
CA VAL A 95 2.51 15.48 -6.21
C VAL A 95 1.57 16.67 -6.08
N SER A 96 1.80 17.73 -6.84
CA SER A 96 0.95 18.91 -6.72
C SER A 96 -0.50 18.48 -6.95
N PRO A 97 -1.50 19.15 -6.35
CA PRO A 97 -2.90 18.84 -6.59
C PRO A 97 -3.25 18.81 -8.09
N GLU A 98 -2.54 19.60 -8.90
CA GLU A 98 -2.72 19.66 -10.34
C GLU A 98 -2.19 18.39 -11.04
N ILE A 99 -1.02 17.88 -10.63
CA ILE A 99 -0.48 16.60 -11.12
C ILE A 99 -1.37 15.45 -10.66
N ALA A 100 -1.87 15.46 -9.43
CA ALA A 100 -2.80 14.45 -8.94
C ALA A 100 -4.11 14.46 -9.75
N ALA A 101 -4.65 15.63 -10.06
CA ALA A 101 -5.85 15.79 -10.88
C ALA A 101 -5.61 15.37 -12.36
N ALA A 102 -4.40 15.63 -12.89
CA ALA A 102 -4.03 15.23 -14.26
C ALA A 102 -3.70 13.73 -14.38
N ARG A 103 -3.51 13.01 -13.26
CA ARG A 103 -3.13 11.59 -13.22
C ARG A 103 -4.19 10.68 -13.81
N LEU A 104 -5.44 10.91 -13.46
CA LEU A 104 -6.58 10.11 -13.88
C LEU A 104 -7.55 10.94 -14.69
N VAL A 105 -7.94 10.44 -15.86
CA VAL A 105 -8.94 11.05 -16.72
C VAL A 105 -10.02 10.01 -17.01
N ASP A 106 -11.25 10.33 -16.66
CA ASP A 106 -12.42 9.57 -17.05
C ASP A 106 -12.70 9.78 -18.55
N LEU A 107 -12.80 8.69 -19.30
CA LEU A 107 -13.09 8.69 -20.74
C LEU A 107 -14.56 8.34 -21.04
N GLY A 108 -15.34 8.04 -20.00
CA GLY A 108 -16.74 7.62 -20.12
C GLY A 108 -16.91 6.12 -20.39
N ASP A 109 -16.01 5.51 -21.13
CA ASP A 109 -15.96 4.07 -21.40
C ASP A 109 -14.73 3.39 -20.78
N GLY A 110 -14.02 4.08 -19.92
CA GLY A 110 -12.81 3.62 -19.25
C GLY A 110 -11.97 4.78 -18.73
N TRP A 111 -10.71 4.51 -18.45
CA TRP A 111 -9.80 5.44 -17.78
C TRP A 111 -8.54 5.70 -18.59
N ARG A 112 -7.96 6.88 -18.41
CA ARG A 112 -6.59 7.16 -18.83
C ARG A 112 -5.75 7.45 -17.60
N ILE A 113 -4.66 6.68 -17.45
CA ILE A 113 -3.62 6.91 -16.44
C ILE A 113 -2.47 7.65 -17.12
N ASN A 114 -2.21 8.87 -16.69
CA ASN A 114 -1.09 9.66 -17.17
C ASN A 114 0.11 9.50 -16.25
N ILE A 115 1.29 9.26 -16.83
CA ILE A 115 2.57 9.19 -16.10
C ILE A 115 3.39 10.45 -16.36
N ALA A 116 4.15 10.87 -15.36
CA ALA A 116 5.11 11.94 -15.53
C ALA A 116 6.38 11.43 -16.22
N PRO A 117 7.01 12.20 -17.13
CA PRO A 117 8.27 11.81 -17.79
C PRO A 117 9.39 11.49 -16.79
N THR A 118 9.42 12.12 -15.64
CA THR A 118 10.34 11.88 -14.53
C THR A 118 10.15 10.51 -13.89
N GLU A 119 8.91 10.05 -13.75
CA GLU A 119 8.58 8.72 -13.21
C GLU A 119 9.02 7.61 -14.18
N ALA A 120 8.87 7.81 -15.47
CA ALA A 120 9.27 6.83 -16.46
C ALA A 120 10.77 6.49 -16.42
N ARG A 121 11.59 7.38 -15.85
CA ARG A 121 13.05 7.19 -15.69
C ARG A 121 13.41 6.34 -14.46
N SER A 122 12.49 6.14 -13.53
CA SER A 122 12.70 5.37 -12.31
C SER A 122 11.72 4.21 -12.24
N PRO A 123 12.16 2.95 -12.40
CA PRO A 123 11.25 1.79 -12.31
C PRO A 123 10.44 1.74 -11.01
N VAL A 124 11.04 2.12 -9.89
CA VAL A 124 10.35 2.15 -8.58
C VAL A 124 9.27 3.24 -8.56
N ALA A 125 9.60 4.46 -9.02
CA ALA A 125 8.64 5.55 -9.07
C ALA A 125 7.47 5.21 -10.01
N LEU A 126 7.78 4.67 -11.18
CA LEU A 126 6.78 4.27 -12.17
C LEU A 126 5.84 3.20 -11.62
N THR A 127 6.37 2.13 -11.02
CA THR A 127 5.54 1.06 -10.48
C THR A 127 4.69 1.51 -9.30
N ALA A 128 5.21 2.37 -8.42
CA ALA A 128 4.44 2.95 -7.32
C ALA A 128 3.31 3.86 -7.83
N ALA A 129 3.60 4.73 -8.82
CA ALA A 129 2.61 5.61 -9.42
C ALA A 129 1.49 4.84 -10.14
N LEU A 130 1.84 3.83 -10.93
CA LEU A 130 0.86 2.97 -11.61
C LEU A 130 0.04 2.14 -10.61
N ALA A 131 0.67 1.59 -9.56
CA ALA A 131 -0.03 0.85 -8.52
C ALA A 131 -1.08 1.71 -7.82
N ARG A 132 -0.69 2.93 -7.41
CA ARG A 132 -1.60 3.88 -6.76
C ARG A 132 -2.72 4.31 -7.69
N ALA A 133 -2.43 4.55 -8.97
CA ALA A 133 -3.45 4.90 -9.96
C ALA A 133 -4.47 3.77 -10.16
N LEU A 134 -4.03 2.51 -10.18
CA LEU A 134 -4.93 1.35 -10.25
C LEU A 134 -5.82 1.23 -9.00
N GLY A 135 -5.28 1.45 -7.81
CA GLY A 135 -6.08 1.50 -6.58
C GLY A 135 -7.15 2.59 -6.62
N HIS A 136 -6.81 3.75 -7.20
CA HIS A 136 -7.76 4.85 -7.36
C HIS A 136 -8.86 4.53 -8.39
N VAL A 137 -8.48 3.97 -9.56
CA VAL A 137 -9.46 3.50 -10.57
C VAL A 137 -10.40 2.48 -9.96
N PHE A 138 -9.88 1.49 -9.22
CA PHE A 138 -10.71 0.50 -8.54
C PHE A 138 -11.74 1.13 -7.62
N LEU A 139 -11.33 2.09 -6.78
CA LEU A 139 -12.25 2.79 -5.89
C LEU A 139 -13.33 3.57 -6.64
N LEU A 140 -12.98 4.21 -7.76
CA LEU A 140 -13.93 4.97 -8.56
C LEU A 140 -14.97 4.05 -9.25
N GLU A 141 -14.54 2.91 -9.76
CA GLU A 141 -15.42 1.90 -10.37
C GLU A 141 -16.38 1.27 -9.35
N GLU A 142 -15.88 0.95 -8.16
CA GLU A 142 -16.65 0.29 -7.11
C GLU A 142 -17.43 1.24 -6.21
N THR A 143 -17.30 2.54 -6.43
CA THR A 143 -17.98 3.56 -5.62
C THR A 143 -19.36 3.87 -6.18
N SER A 144 -20.37 3.80 -5.33
CA SER A 144 -21.72 4.27 -5.63
C SER A 144 -22.05 5.51 -4.80
N ALA A 145 -23.10 6.25 -5.21
CA ALA A 145 -23.58 7.41 -4.47
C ALA A 145 -23.99 7.08 -3.02
N ASP A 146 -24.42 5.85 -2.77
CA ASP A 146 -24.85 5.39 -1.44
C ASP A 146 -23.67 5.03 -0.51
N ARG A 147 -22.48 4.82 -1.08
CA ARG A 147 -21.25 4.46 -0.35
C ARG A 147 -20.07 5.29 -0.86
N PRO A 148 -19.92 6.55 -0.42
CA PRO A 148 -18.83 7.41 -0.84
C PRO A 148 -17.47 6.88 -0.37
N ILE A 149 -16.40 7.35 -1.01
CA ILE A 149 -15.03 7.07 -0.58
C ILE A 149 -14.75 7.82 0.72
N GLU A 150 -14.10 7.15 1.66
CA GLU A 150 -13.71 7.76 2.94
C GLU A 150 -12.56 8.76 2.77
N ASP A 151 -12.65 9.89 3.47
CA ASP A 151 -11.56 10.87 3.56
C ASP A 151 -10.56 10.49 4.67
N PRO A 152 -9.26 10.79 4.50
CA PRO A 152 -8.66 11.37 3.29
C PRO A 152 -8.55 10.35 2.15
N LEU A 153 -8.88 10.78 0.95
CA LEU A 153 -8.90 9.94 -0.25
C LEU A 153 -7.57 9.23 -0.50
N GLU A 154 -6.45 9.94 -0.34
CA GLU A 154 -5.12 9.39 -0.60
C GLU A 154 -4.81 8.16 0.27
N VAL A 155 -5.18 8.20 1.54
CA VAL A 155 -5.01 7.07 2.48
C VAL A 155 -5.85 5.88 2.03
N THR A 156 -7.12 6.12 1.69
CA THR A 156 -8.04 5.07 1.23
C THR A 156 -7.56 4.45 -0.08
N VAL A 157 -7.07 5.26 -1.03
CA VAL A 157 -6.45 4.78 -2.28
C VAL A 157 -5.26 3.86 -2.00
N GLU A 158 -4.36 4.25 -1.10
CA GLU A 158 -3.16 3.47 -0.81
C GLU A 158 -3.47 2.17 -0.06
N LEU A 159 -4.39 2.19 0.89
CA LEU A 159 -4.88 0.99 1.56
C LEU A 159 -5.56 0.02 0.59
N THR A 160 -6.37 0.54 -0.34
CA THR A 160 -6.99 -0.26 -1.41
C THR A 160 -5.94 -0.84 -2.35
N THR A 161 -4.92 -0.06 -2.72
CA THR A 161 -3.79 -0.53 -3.53
C THR A 161 -3.07 -1.71 -2.86
N VAL A 162 -2.86 -1.62 -1.55
CA VAL A 162 -2.30 -2.73 -0.76
C VAL A 162 -3.23 -3.95 -0.77
N ALA A 163 -4.53 -3.74 -0.60
CA ALA A 163 -5.53 -4.80 -0.59
C ALA A 163 -5.65 -5.51 -1.96
N LEU A 164 -5.43 -4.80 -3.06
CA LEU A 164 -5.34 -5.37 -4.41
C LEU A 164 -4.06 -6.18 -4.67
N GLY A 165 -3.18 -6.33 -3.68
CA GLY A 165 -1.95 -7.11 -3.78
C GLY A 165 -0.76 -6.34 -4.36
N LEU A 166 -0.90 -5.06 -4.66
CA LEU A 166 0.15 -4.20 -5.22
C LEU A 166 1.01 -3.52 -4.14
N GLY A 167 0.80 -3.85 -2.88
CA GLY A 167 1.42 -3.20 -1.73
C GLY A 167 2.95 -3.23 -1.70
N THR A 168 3.59 -4.27 -2.24
CA THR A 168 5.07 -4.32 -2.31
C THR A 168 5.62 -3.23 -3.23
N LEU A 169 4.94 -2.96 -4.36
CA LEU A 169 5.33 -1.93 -5.31
C LEU A 169 5.18 -0.53 -4.68
N LEU A 170 4.09 -0.33 -3.96
CA LEU A 170 3.82 0.92 -3.24
C LEU A 170 4.83 1.14 -2.10
N LEU A 171 5.08 0.10 -1.29
CA LEU A 171 6.03 0.15 -0.19
C LEU A 171 7.46 0.46 -0.66
N SER A 172 7.88 -0.06 -1.84
CA SER A 172 9.16 0.30 -2.44
C SER A 172 9.29 1.80 -2.75
N GLY A 173 8.18 2.47 -3.07
CA GLY A 173 8.13 3.92 -3.32
C GLY A 173 8.02 4.79 -2.06
N SER A 174 7.74 4.20 -0.89
CA SER A 174 7.51 4.96 0.35
C SER A 174 8.77 5.55 0.99
N TYR A 175 9.94 5.07 0.60
CA TYR A 175 11.22 5.55 1.12
C TYR A 175 12.30 5.39 0.04
N LEU A 176 12.63 6.47 -0.64
CA LEU A 176 13.62 6.50 -1.70
C LEU A 176 14.80 7.36 -1.29
N TYR A 177 15.95 6.72 -1.12
CA TYR A 177 17.19 7.44 -0.88
C TYR A 177 17.76 7.98 -2.19
N GLN A 178 17.87 9.30 -2.30
CA GLN A 178 18.42 9.98 -3.47
C GLN A 178 19.64 10.83 -3.08
N LYS A 179 20.69 10.77 -3.90
CA LYS A 179 21.81 11.68 -3.81
C LYS A 179 21.50 12.91 -4.69
N SER A 180 21.33 14.06 -4.08
CA SER A 180 21.16 15.33 -4.79
C SER A 180 22.40 16.23 -4.63
N CYS A 181 22.47 17.30 -5.43
CA CYS A 181 23.55 18.29 -5.31
C CYS A 181 23.62 18.97 -3.93
N GLY A 182 22.55 18.93 -3.13
CA GLY A 182 22.47 19.44 -1.77
C GLY A 182 22.80 18.41 -0.67
N GLY A 183 23.19 17.19 -1.04
CA GLY A 183 23.44 16.09 -0.10
C GLY A 183 22.42 14.94 -0.22
N PRO A 184 22.48 13.98 0.71
CA PRO A 184 21.51 12.89 0.73
C PRO A 184 20.11 13.41 1.06
N ASN A 185 19.13 13.01 0.25
CA ASN A 185 17.71 13.32 0.43
C ASN A 185 16.87 12.04 0.43
N VAL A 186 15.77 12.07 1.17
CA VAL A 186 14.77 11.01 1.17
C VAL A 186 13.52 11.54 0.47
N ALA A 187 13.12 10.88 -0.61
CA ALA A 187 11.85 11.13 -1.27
C ALA A 187 10.82 10.07 -0.85
N CYS A 188 9.57 10.49 -0.70
CA CYS A 188 8.43 9.63 -0.44
C CYS A 188 7.41 9.86 -1.55
N LEU A 189 7.02 8.80 -2.27
CA LEU A 189 6.05 8.87 -3.36
C LEU A 189 4.63 8.52 -2.91
N THR A 190 4.44 8.31 -1.61
CA THR A 190 3.19 7.85 -1.01
C THR A 190 2.70 8.85 0.04
N ALA A 191 1.40 8.90 0.26
CA ALA A 191 0.78 9.69 1.32
C ALA A 191 1.01 9.05 2.70
N LEU A 192 0.91 7.71 2.75
CA LEU A 192 1.27 6.95 3.93
C LEU A 192 2.78 6.83 4.06
N GLY A 193 3.28 6.98 5.27
CA GLY A 193 4.67 6.75 5.59
C GLY A 193 5.06 5.27 5.53
N VAL A 194 6.37 4.98 5.52
CA VAL A 194 6.88 3.60 5.42
C VAL A 194 6.36 2.69 6.55
N GLY A 195 6.21 3.21 7.77
CA GLY A 195 5.66 2.46 8.91
C GLY A 195 4.18 2.12 8.71
N GLU A 196 3.39 3.10 8.28
CA GLU A 196 1.96 2.95 8.01
C GLU A 196 1.69 1.95 6.89
N LEU A 197 2.40 2.08 5.76
CA LEU A 197 2.32 1.12 4.66
C LEU A 197 2.78 -0.28 5.06
N SER A 198 3.78 -0.40 5.92
CA SER A 198 4.23 -1.70 6.44
C SER A 198 3.14 -2.37 7.28
N VAL A 199 2.40 -1.60 8.09
CA VAL A 199 1.26 -2.10 8.86
C VAL A 199 0.12 -2.52 7.92
N ALA A 200 -0.25 -1.68 6.96
CA ALA A 200 -1.26 -2.01 5.95
C ALA A 200 -0.89 -3.30 5.18
N PHE A 201 0.37 -3.42 4.80
CA PHE A 201 0.88 -4.61 4.12
C PHE A 201 0.86 -5.87 5.00
N ALA A 202 1.15 -5.74 6.30
CA ALA A 202 1.05 -6.86 7.24
C ALA A 202 -0.41 -7.31 7.44
N LEU A 203 -1.38 -6.37 7.46
CA LEU A 203 -2.82 -6.67 7.47
C LEU A 203 -3.21 -7.45 6.22
N PHE A 204 -2.82 -6.98 5.01
CA PHE A 204 -3.06 -7.67 3.75
C PHE A 204 -2.45 -9.08 3.75
N ALA A 205 -1.17 -9.20 4.07
CA ALA A 205 -0.49 -10.49 4.08
C ALA A 205 -1.17 -11.48 5.02
N LYS A 206 -1.64 -11.01 6.18
CA LYS A 206 -2.38 -11.83 7.14
C LYS A 206 -3.74 -12.23 6.61
N HIS A 207 -4.51 -11.31 6.04
CA HIS A 207 -5.83 -11.57 5.47
C HIS A 207 -5.76 -12.56 4.32
N ALA A 208 -4.86 -12.33 3.36
CA ALA A 208 -4.68 -13.17 2.18
C ALA A 208 -3.86 -14.46 2.43
N GLY A 209 -3.42 -14.72 3.66
CA GLY A 209 -2.63 -15.92 4.00
C GLY A 209 -1.23 -15.95 3.39
N HIS A 210 -0.66 -14.80 3.04
CA HIS A 210 0.67 -14.68 2.46
C HIS A 210 1.78 -14.56 3.52
N SER A 211 2.97 -15.06 3.19
CA SER A 211 4.18 -14.82 3.98
C SER A 211 4.87 -13.55 3.51
N VAL A 212 5.12 -12.61 4.42
CA VAL A 212 5.85 -11.36 4.12
C VAL A 212 7.32 -11.58 3.75
N ARG A 213 7.85 -12.80 3.97
CA ARG A 213 9.26 -13.11 3.71
C ARG A 213 9.67 -12.87 2.26
N ALA A 214 8.80 -13.21 1.31
CA ALA A 214 9.07 -12.99 -0.12
C ALA A 214 9.13 -11.50 -0.45
N ALA A 215 8.21 -10.69 0.08
CA ALA A 215 8.24 -9.24 -0.09
C ALA A 215 9.51 -8.63 0.51
N ARG A 216 9.91 -9.06 1.71
CA ARG A 216 11.15 -8.57 2.34
C ARG A 216 12.40 -8.76 1.48
N SER A 217 12.48 -9.80 0.64
CA SER A 217 13.65 -9.98 -0.23
C SER A 217 13.77 -8.90 -1.31
N GLU A 218 12.66 -8.29 -1.70
CA GLU A 218 12.58 -7.28 -2.76
C GLU A 218 12.69 -5.83 -2.26
N LEU A 219 12.72 -5.61 -0.95
CA LEU A 219 12.70 -4.29 -0.33
C LEU A 219 14.10 -3.84 0.12
N ASP A 220 14.31 -2.55 0.28
CA ASP A 220 15.51 -1.97 0.87
C ASP A 220 15.55 -2.10 2.40
N ALA A 221 16.67 -1.78 3.02
CA ALA A 221 16.91 -2.02 4.44
C ALA A 221 15.86 -1.38 5.36
N THR A 222 15.48 -0.13 5.10
CA THR A 222 14.51 0.62 5.90
C THR A 222 13.11 -0.01 5.81
N GLN A 223 12.65 -0.32 4.60
CA GLN A 223 11.35 -0.97 4.43
C GLN A 223 11.36 -2.40 5.02
N LYS A 224 12.46 -3.15 4.89
CA LYS A 224 12.61 -4.48 5.52
C LYS A 224 12.46 -4.43 7.03
N GLU A 225 13.10 -3.46 7.66
CA GLU A 225 13.03 -3.25 9.12
C GLU A 225 11.60 -2.94 9.54
N GLN A 226 10.97 -1.94 8.90
CA GLN A 226 9.61 -1.54 9.21
C GLN A 226 8.60 -2.67 8.99
N LEU A 227 8.73 -3.43 7.91
CA LEU A 227 7.86 -4.58 7.65
C LEU A 227 8.05 -5.69 8.71
N SER A 228 9.27 -5.86 9.22
CA SER A 228 9.52 -6.83 10.31
C SER A 228 8.87 -6.40 11.63
N GLU A 229 8.89 -5.10 11.93
CA GLU A 229 8.19 -4.53 13.09
C GLU A 229 6.67 -4.65 12.95
N ALA A 230 6.14 -4.36 11.76
CA ALA A 230 4.70 -4.51 11.46
C ALA A 230 4.24 -5.98 11.57
N GLU A 231 5.04 -6.95 11.08
CA GLU A 231 4.76 -8.37 11.26
C GLU A 231 4.74 -8.76 12.75
N THR A 232 5.70 -8.24 13.52
CA THR A 232 5.76 -8.47 14.98
C THR A 232 4.55 -7.89 15.70
N TRP A 233 4.13 -6.70 15.31
CA TRP A 233 2.93 -6.07 15.82
C TRP A 233 1.67 -6.89 15.47
N MET A 234 1.55 -7.34 14.22
CA MET A 234 0.42 -8.16 13.78
C MET A 234 0.31 -9.46 14.57
N LEU A 235 1.45 -10.12 14.85
CA LEU A 235 1.49 -11.31 15.69
C LEU A 235 1.13 -11.03 17.16
N SER A 236 1.29 -9.80 17.62
CA SER A 236 0.91 -9.36 18.98
C SER A 236 -0.57 -9.00 19.09
N ASN A 237 -1.28 -8.89 17.95
CA ASN A 237 -2.68 -8.51 17.85
C ASN A 237 -3.54 -9.62 17.21
N PRO A 238 -3.67 -10.81 17.84
CA PRO A 238 -4.40 -11.94 17.27
C PRO A 238 -5.88 -11.66 17.06
N GLN A 239 -6.49 -10.78 17.86
CA GLN A 239 -7.88 -10.36 17.71
C GLN A 239 -8.08 -9.68 16.34
N VAL A 240 -7.19 -8.76 15.95
CA VAL A 240 -7.25 -8.11 14.62
C VAL A 240 -7.19 -9.15 13.51
N SER A 241 -6.30 -10.15 13.65
CA SER A 241 -6.19 -11.25 12.67
C SER A 241 -7.47 -12.07 12.54
N GLN A 242 -8.13 -12.36 13.66
CA GLN A 242 -9.38 -13.11 13.68
C GLN A 242 -10.53 -12.30 13.07
N LEU A 243 -10.62 -11.02 13.41
CA LEU A 243 -11.66 -10.15 12.87
C LEU A 243 -11.48 -9.93 11.36
N LEU A 244 -10.25 -9.76 10.87
CA LEU A 244 -9.98 -9.71 9.43
C LEU A 244 -10.50 -10.93 8.68
N ALA A 245 -10.40 -12.10 9.29
CA ALA A 245 -10.80 -13.36 8.64
C ALA A 245 -12.30 -13.67 8.75
N HIS A 246 -13.00 -13.17 9.77
CA HIS A 246 -14.35 -13.64 10.08
C HIS A 246 -15.39 -12.55 10.27
N ASP A 247 -14.97 -11.33 10.64
CA ASP A 247 -15.90 -10.23 10.95
C ASP A 247 -15.23 -8.85 10.72
N PRO A 248 -14.90 -8.50 9.47
CA PRO A 248 -14.23 -7.24 9.16
C PRO A 248 -15.08 -6.01 9.52
N LEU A 249 -16.41 -6.15 9.60
CA LEU A 249 -17.30 -5.06 10.02
C LEU A 249 -16.97 -4.56 11.43
N ARG A 250 -16.61 -5.43 12.36
CA ARG A 250 -16.18 -5.00 13.69
C ARG A 250 -14.90 -4.18 13.67
N LEU A 251 -13.98 -4.49 12.77
CA LEU A 251 -12.80 -3.63 12.57
C LEU A 251 -13.21 -2.26 12.05
N ALA A 252 -14.07 -2.22 11.03
CA ALA A 252 -14.59 -0.97 10.47
C ALA A 252 -15.29 -0.10 11.52
N LEU A 253 -16.00 -0.71 12.44
CA LEU A 253 -16.70 -0.02 13.56
C LEU A 253 -15.76 0.34 14.73
N GLY A 254 -14.50 -0.09 14.70
CA GLY A 254 -13.53 0.18 15.78
C GLY A 254 -13.71 -0.69 17.03
N ASP A 255 -14.49 -1.79 16.92
CA ASP A 255 -14.74 -2.74 18.02
C ASP A 255 -13.60 -3.76 18.13
N PHE A 256 -12.43 -3.28 18.50
CA PHE A 256 -11.24 -4.09 18.76
C PHE A 256 -10.28 -3.37 19.72
N GLU A 257 -9.41 -4.16 20.34
CA GLU A 257 -8.34 -3.66 21.18
C GLU A 257 -6.98 -3.88 20.51
N LEU A 258 -6.08 -2.91 20.69
CA LEU A 258 -4.70 -3.01 20.23
C LEU A 258 -3.78 -3.29 21.42
N SER A 259 -2.84 -4.18 21.21
CA SER A 259 -1.75 -4.46 22.14
C SER A 259 -0.43 -3.91 21.58
N ALA A 260 0.37 -3.33 22.47
CA ALA A 260 1.75 -2.97 22.11
C ALA A 260 2.52 -4.20 21.62
N PRO A 261 3.48 -4.05 20.71
CA PRO A 261 4.26 -5.17 20.21
C PRO A 261 5.00 -5.85 21.37
N LYS A 262 4.72 -7.14 21.54
CA LYS A 262 5.40 -7.95 22.57
C LYS A 262 6.74 -8.39 22.01
N SER A 263 7.81 -8.20 22.79
CA SER A 263 9.12 -8.75 22.42
C SER A 263 9.01 -10.26 22.18
N TRP A 264 9.87 -10.81 21.32
CA TRP A 264 9.87 -12.25 21.03
C TRP A 264 10.03 -13.12 22.29
N MET A 265 10.78 -12.64 23.30
CA MET A 265 10.91 -13.31 24.60
C MET A 265 9.59 -13.30 25.38
N ALA A 266 8.87 -12.18 25.43
CA ALA A 266 7.58 -12.11 26.11
C ALA A 266 6.53 -13.05 25.47
N ARG A 267 6.63 -13.29 24.15
CA ARG A 267 5.77 -14.25 23.43
C ARG A 267 6.08 -15.72 23.79
N LEU A 268 7.36 -16.08 23.93
CA LEU A 268 7.77 -17.41 24.36
C LEU A 268 7.24 -17.75 25.76
N PHE A 269 7.23 -16.78 26.67
CA PHE A 269 6.78 -16.99 28.05
C PHE A 269 5.25 -16.91 28.21
N SER A 270 4.53 -16.20 27.34
CA SER A 270 3.05 -16.13 27.40
C SER A 270 2.36 -17.45 27.01
N GLY A 271 3.04 -18.33 26.27
CA GLY A 271 2.56 -19.69 25.98
C GLY A 271 2.77 -20.71 27.11
N LEU A 272 3.47 -20.33 28.18
CA LEU A 272 3.81 -21.20 29.31
C LEU A 272 2.99 -20.90 30.58
N SER A 273 1.87 -20.19 30.47
CA SER A 273 0.99 -20.00 31.64
C SER A 273 0.50 -21.36 32.14
N PRO A 274 0.80 -21.76 33.38
CA PRO A 274 0.34 -23.03 33.91
C PRO A 274 -1.19 -22.99 34.03
N SER A 275 -1.84 -23.94 33.38
CA SER A 275 -3.27 -24.20 33.62
C SER A 275 -3.49 -24.33 35.13
N ALA A 276 -4.30 -23.43 35.69
CA ALA A 276 -4.74 -23.53 37.06
C ALA A 276 -5.43 -24.90 37.24
N ARG A 277 -4.73 -25.81 37.91
CA ARG A 277 -5.34 -27.04 38.45
C ARG A 277 -6.37 -26.57 39.48
N THR A 278 -7.64 -26.60 39.13
CA THR A 278 -8.75 -26.62 40.06
C THR A 278 -8.60 -27.87 40.90
N SER A 279 -8.06 -27.71 42.11
CA SER A 279 -8.16 -28.73 43.16
C SER A 279 -9.60 -28.76 43.63
N ALA A 280 -10.38 -29.73 43.16
CA ALA A 280 -11.53 -30.22 43.86
C ALA A 280 -11.02 -30.93 45.13
N ALA A 281 -11.36 -30.39 46.29
CA ALA A 281 -11.26 -31.05 47.56
C ALA A 281 -12.65 -31.06 48.20
N SER A 282 -13.21 -32.24 48.30
CA SER A 282 -14.13 -32.84 49.26
C SER A 282 -15.18 -31.94 49.90
#